data_26f5e61b3aeb1aa460962186a8f6ad05
#
_entry.id   26f5e61b3aeb1aa460962186a8f6ad05
#
_cell.length_a   1.000
_cell.length_b   1.000
_cell.length_c   1.000
_cell.angle_alpha   90.00
_cell.angle_beta   90.00
_cell.angle_gamma   90.00
#
_symmetry.space_group_name_H-M   'P 1'
#
loop_
_entity.id
_entity.type
_entity.pdbx_description
1 polymer ?
#
loop_
_entity_poly.entity_id
_entity_poly.type
_entity_poly.pdbx_seq_one_letter_code
_entity_poly.pdbx_strand_id
1 'polypeptide(L)'
;MINRQFYIYKFESKFLDQNKYNINLSFKQAKDGDQIIAVSDSQMLRSIRDIQQRYIDRYKLELLFKKRDDIKKLPSSKTNASLIREINKQINMMMFVPEYVSVIITRPSHYKKLFYNGLTINGKKYIRFSCSASQARVNTIIMVQQDISDELYRRLNNGRHDKKLNPSKFNAYFGLSSSATIPVSTPRVCVVSDCLMKRNTLVNYVTEIDEPLCDDIIERKEVEIEYNYFDGMGLISPEQSERWAHELELDWIPSEWCIRNAWIKGMVCTFPIQEFCEKVNGGNYLIETIYKNEDGTPKMADLRNIDVIISESQFKMAGCYDSYEEYERNCINNKLSWGISRYTPKYDSNCLYLNYQSLQTLKLDDEDVSQLCAPTVDWIKGVARDNIMYTSLFLMGKSVGKKGVVNFINSSDNYWLKSLLVNHNVINDKYVSDKIYDNIVNKIKSACMGKLVVNGNYQVLVSDPYAMMEHVCGLEPNGLLGKREYYSKYWNDRNVDLVDSMRSPLTYRSEHNILNLKNNDELNHWYRYLGTGIIVNVHSDDVLRWAD
;
A
#
# COMPACT_ATOMS: atom_id res chain seq x y z
N MET A 1 -10.93 -2.38 -14.71
CA MET A 1 -10.40 -1.05 -14.31
C MET A 1 -9.26 -0.65 -15.22
N ILE A 2 -9.34 0.49 -15.90
CA ILE A 2 -8.23 1.01 -16.72
C ILE A 2 -7.16 1.49 -15.75
N ASN A 3 -6.00 0.84 -15.79
CA ASN A 3 -4.85 1.22 -14.99
C ASN A 3 -4.40 2.63 -15.43
N ARG A 4 -4.75 3.67 -14.67
CA ARG A 4 -4.50 5.07 -15.03
C ARG A 4 -3.06 5.41 -14.72
N GLN A 5 -2.17 5.14 -15.67
CA GLN A 5 -0.80 5.60 -15.62
C GLN A 5 -0.69 6.98 -16.25
N PHE A 6 -0.22 7.93 -15.47
CA PHE A 6 0.18 9.25 -15.94
C PHE A 6 1.67 9.24 -16.27
N TYR A 7 2.10 10.18 -17.08
CA TYR A 7 3.50 10.37 -17.43
C TYR A 7 3.95 11.73 -16.94
N ILE A 8 5.12 11.78 -16.33
CA ILE A 8 5.74 13.01 -15.80
C ILE A 8 7.20 13.05 -16.23
N TYR A 9 7.80 14.23 -16.16
CA TYR A 9 9.25 14.34 -16.30
C TYR A 9 9.97 13.70 -15.12
N LYS A 10 11.09 13.02 -15.43
CA LYS A 10 12.05 12.48 -14.46
C LYS A 10 13.44 12.85 -14.90
N PHE A 11 14.21 13.49 -13.99
CA PHE A 11 15.59 13.84 -14.27
C PHE A 11 16.52 13.38 -13.14
N GLU A 12 17.75 13.04 -13.48
CA GLU A 12 18.83 13.00 -12.53
C GLU A 12 19.46 14.39 -12.41
N SER A 13 19.81 14.82 -11.21
CA SER A 13 20.38 16.16 -10.98
C SER A 13 21.74 16.35 -11.65
N LYS A 14 22.48 15.26 -11.95
CA LYS A 14 23.69 15.30 -12.77
C LYS A 14 23.38 15.74 -14.22
N PHE A 15 22.32 15.21 -14.82
CA PHE A 15 21.89 15.62 -16.16
C PHE A 15 21.46 17.09 -16.16
N LEU A 16 20.74 17.54 -15.12
CA LEU A 16 20.34 18.94 -14.98
C LEU A 16 21.55 19.88 -14.86
N ASP A 17 22.56 19.51 -14.08
CA ASP A 17 23.78 20.31 -13.90
C ASP A 17 24.55 20.44 -15.21
N GLN A 18 24.70 19.37 -15.99
CA GLN A 18 25.32 19.37 -17.32
C GLN A 18 24.63 20.32 -18.30
N ASN A 19 23.31 20.46 -18.18
CA ASN A 19 22.47 21.34 -18.99
C ASN A 19 22.20 22.70 -18.32
N LYS A 20 23.01 23.11 -17.31
CA LYS A 20 22.88 24.37 -16.58
C LYS A 20 21.48 24.65 -16.05
N TYR A 21 20.74 23.57 -15.66
CA TYR A 21 19.36 23.62 -15.17
C TYR A 21 18.36 24.27 -16.14
N ASN A 22 18.67 24.30 -17.44
CA ASN A 22 17.79 24.81 -18.49
C ASN A 22 17.72 23.78 -19.64
N ILE A 23 16.53 23.22 -19.85
CA ILE A 23 16.32 22.07 -20.72
C ILE A 23 15.22 22.41 -21.73
N ASN A 24 15.48 22.06 -23.00
CA ASN A 24 14.47 22.11 -24.04
C ASN A 24 14.31 20.70 -24.63
N LEU A 25 13.18 20.06 -24.34
CA LEU A 25 12.87 18.70 -24.76
C LEU A 25 11.41 18.58 -25.19
N SER A 26 11.17 18.08 -26.38
CA SER A 26 9.84 17.58 -26.75
C SER A 26 9.51 16.29 -25.96
N PHE A 27 8.23 15.95 -25.84
CA PHE A 27 7.81 14.70 -25.20
C PHE A 27 8.52 13.47 -25.81
N LYS A 28 8.69 13.44 -27.14
CA LYS A 28 9.39 12.35 -27.82
C LYS A 28 10.86 12.25 -27.40
N GLN A 29 11.59 13.36 -27.42
CA GLN A 29 13.00 13.39 -26.99
C GLN A 29 13.16 12.99 -25.53
N ALA A 30 12.28 13.47 -24.65
CA ALA A 30 12.29 13.11 -23.24
C ALA A 30 12.01 11.62 -23.02
N LYS A 31 11.13 11.02 -23.83
CA LYS A 31 10.82 9.59 -23.77
C LYS A 31 11.95 8.73 -24.31
N ASP A 32 12.53 9.11 -25.44
CA ASP A 32 13.65 8.40 -26.06
C ASP A 32 14.93 8.48 -25.19
N GLY A 33 15.06 9.53 -24.37
CA GLY A 33 16.18 9.75 -23.43
C GLY A 33 15.91 9.30 -21.99
N ASP A 34 14.88 8.49 -21.72
CA ASP A 34 14.52 8.01 -20.38
C ASP A 34 14.20 9.13 -19.35
N GLN A 35 13.83 10.33 -19.82
CA GLN A 35 13.42 11.45 -18.97
C GLN A 35 11.89 11.50 -18.71
N ILE A 36 11.17 10.45 -19.04
CA ILE A 36 9.75 10.27 -18.72
C ILE A 36 9.58 9.04 -17.85
N ILE A 37 8.80 9.18 -16.78
CA ILE A 37 8.40 8.05 -15.94
C ILE A 37 6.88 7.93 -15.88
N ALA A 38 6.38 6.70 -15.83
CA ALA A 38 4.99 6.41 -15.53
C ALA A 38 4.75 6.48 -14.02
N VAL A 39 3.68 7.14 -13.62
CA VAL A 39 3.23 7.25 -12.21
C VAL A 39 1.75 6.94 -12.12
N SER A 40 1.32 6.43 -10.98
CA SER A 40 -0.10 6.21 -10.70
C SER A 40 -0.81 7.54 -10.39
N ASP A 41 -2.14 7.56 -10.50
CA ASP A 41 -2.94 8.74 -10.11
C ASP A 41 -2.74 9.05 -8.62
N SER A 42 -2.80 10.34 -8.28
CA SER A 42 -2.67 10.86 -6.92
C SER A 42 -3.47 12.14 -6.76
N GLN A 43 -3.74 12.53 -5.50
CA GLN A 43 -4.42 13.80 -5.25
C GLN A 43 -3.66 14.99 -5.84
N MET A 44 -2.34 14.98 -5.76
CA MET A 44 -1.49 16.03 -6.35
C MET A 44 -1.69 16.13 -7.86
N LEU A 45 -1.67 15.01 -8.58
CA LEU A 45 -1.88 15.00 -10.04
C LEU A 45 -3.29 15.45 -10.41
N ARG A 46 -4.31 15.05 -9.64
CA ARG A 46 -5.69 15.50 -9.85
C ARG A 46 -5.83 17.01 -9.66
N SER A 47 -5.22 17.55 -8.60
CA SER A 47 -5.22 18.99 -8.33
C SER A 47 -4.50 19.79 -9.41
N ILE A 48 -3.33 19.34 -9.87
CA ILE A 48 -2.59 20.00 -10.98
C ILE A 48 -3.44 20.04 -12.25
N ARG A 49 -4.06 18.91 -12.63
CA ARG A 49 -4.91 18.86 -13.83
C ARG A 49 -6.13 19.74 -13.74
N ASP A 50 -6.75 19.81 -12.56
CA ASP A 50 -7.91 20.70 -12.34
C ASP A 50 -7.50 22.18 -12.41
N ILE A 51 -6.38 22.59 -11.80
CA ILE A 51 -5.84 23.95 -11.90
C ILE A 51 -5.58 24.33 -13.38
N GLN A 52 -5.03 23.39 -14.14
CA GLN A 52 -4.73 23.56 -15.56
C GLN A 52 -5.94 23.33 -16.48
N GLN A 53 -7.12 23.06 -15.91
CA GLN A 53 -8.35 22.74 -16.66
C GLN A 53 -8.16 21.62 -17.69
N ARG A 54 -7.27 20.68 -17.39
CA ARG A 54 -6.99 19.51 -18.25
C ARG A 54 -7.87 18.33 -17.84
N TYR A 55 -9.05 18.32 -18.38
CA TYR A 55 -9.95 17.19 -18.20
C TYR A 55 -9.61 16.07 -19.16
N ILE A 56 -9.53 14.84 -18.65
CA ILE A 56 -9.34 13.66 -19.48
C ILE A 56 -10.71 13.27 -20.03
N ASP A 57 -10.82 13.32 -21.34
CA ASP A 57 -11.94 12.70 -22.04
C ASP A 57 -11.85 11.18 -21.87
N ARG A 58 -12.58 10.68 -20.87
CA ARG A 58 -12.59 9.25 -20.51
C ARG A 58 -13.09 8.40 -21.67
N TYR A 59 -14.13 8.84 -22.34
CA TYR A 59 -14.72 8.12 -23.46
C TYR A 59 -13.71 7.97 -24.61
N LYS A 60 -13.05 9.06 -24.99
CA LYS A 60 -11.99 9.03 -26.00
C LYS A 60 -10.82 8.15 -25.59
N LEU A 61 -10.42 8.20 -24.32
CA LEU A 61 -9.34 7.37 -23.81
C LEU A 61 -9.69 5.88 -23.85
N GLU A 62 -10.91 5.51 -23.44
CA GLU A 62 -11.42 4.13 -23.51
C GLU A 62 -11.49 3.62 -24.95
N LEU A 63 -11.96 4.43 -25.88
CA LEU A 63 -11.97 4.10 -27.30
C LEU A 63 -10.56 3.84 -27.84
N LEU A 64 -9.57 4.67 -27.43
CA LEU A 64 -8.17 4.47 -27.84
C LEU A 64 -7.59 3.17 -27.27
N PHE A 65 -7.87 2.84 -26.02
CA PHE A 65 -7.46 1.57 -25.42
C PHE A 65 -8.11 0.39 -26.12
N LYS A 66 -9.42 0.43 -26.32
CA LYS A 66 -10.16 -0.63 -27.04
C LYS A 66 -9.60 -0.83 -28.44
N LYS A 67 -9.45 0.25 -29.21
CA LYS A 67 -8.89 0.19 -30.58
C LYS A 67 -7.47 -0.41 -30.59
N ARG A 68 -6.62 -0.02 -29.65
CA ARG A 68 -5.27 -0.58 -29.50
C ARG A 68 -5.32 -2.08 -29.23
N ASP A 69 -6.17 -2.51 -28.30
CA ASP A 69 -6.25 -3.90 -27.87
C ASP A 69 -6.90 -4.78 -28.94
N ASP A 70 -7.82 -4.25 -29.72
CA ASP A 70 -8.38 -4.94 -30.90
C ASP A 70 -7.33 -5.12 -32.00
N ILE A 71 -6.50 -4.10 -32.28
CA ILE A 71 -5.40 -4.23 -33.26
C ILE A 71 -4.35 -5.25 -32.78
N LYS A 72 -4.09 -5.34 -31.48
CA LYS A 72 -3.16 -6.34 -30.90
C LYS A 72 -3.63 -7.78 -31.09
N LYS A 73 -4.93 -8.03 -31.26
CA LYS A 73 -5.49 -9.36 -31.55
C LYS A 73 -5.30 -9.78 -33.02
N LEU A 74 -5.01 -8.83 -33.92
CA LEU A 74 -4.78 -9.09 -35.34
C LEU A 74 -3.36 -9.65 -35.55
N PRO A 75 -3.13 -10.36 -36.68
CA PRO A 75 -1.80 -10.83 -37.06
C PRO A 75 -0.77 -9.70 -37.07
N SER A 76 0.46 -9.99 -36.61
CA SER A 76 1.54 -9.01 -36.60
C SER A 76 1.88 -8.53 -38.00
N SER A 77 1.83 -7.21 -38.20
CA SER A 77 2.22 -6.56 -39.47
C SER A 77 2.88 -5.21 -39.21
N LYS A 78 3.67 -4.71 -40.16
CA LYS A 78 4.28 -3.36 -40.06
C LYS A 78 3.21 -2.27 -39.92
N THR A 79 2.08 -2.42 -40.60
CA THR A 79 0.94 -1.50 -40.52
C THR A 79 0.31 -1.49 -39.13
N ASN A 80 0.00 -2.67 -38.57
CA ASN A 80 -0.57 -2.80 -37.22
C ASN A 80 0.38 -2.23 -36.16
N ALA A 81 1.67 -2.50 -36.26
CA ALA A 81 2.68 -1.93 -35.38
C ALA A 81 2.74 -0.39 -35.44
N SER A 82 2.61 0.19 -36.63
CA SER A 82 2.55 1.64 -36.83
C SER A 82 1.29 2.25 -36.23
N LEU A 83 0.13 1.65 -36.42
CA LEU A 83 -1.14 2.08 -35.82
C LEU A 83 -1.09 2.03 -34.29
N ILE A 84 -0.55 0.96 -33.71
CA ILE A 84 -0.38 0.84 -32.26
C ILE A 84 0.54 1.95 -31.72
N ARG A 85 1.63 2.28 -32.43
CA ARG A 85 2.53 3.38 -32.02
C ARG A 85 1.81 4.73 -32.02
N GLU A 86 1.00 5.01 -33.03
CA GLU A 86 0.25 6.28 -33.12
C GLU A 86 -0.82 6.37 -32.03
N ILE A 87 -1.57 5.30 -31.76
CA ILE A 87 -2.53 5.25 -30.65
C ILE A 87 -1.84 5.45 -29.31
N ASN A 88 -0.72 4.75 -29.07
CA ASN A 88 0.06 4.92 -27.84
C ASN A 88 0.58 6.36 -27.69
N LYS A 89 0.97 7.02 -28.78
CA LYS A 89 1.38 8.43 -28.74
C LYS A 89 0.23 9.33 -28.29
N GLN A 90 -0.98 9.13 -28.82
CA GLN A 90 -2.17 9.89 -28.42
C GLN A 90 -2.51 9.64 -26.95
N ILE A 91 -2.53 8.39 -26.48
CA ILE A 91 -2.75 8.03 -25.08
C ILE A 91 -1.71 8.71 -24.18
N ASN A 92 -0.43 8.61 -24.52
CA ASN A 92 0.65 9.19 -23.73
C ASN A 92 0.54 10.72 -23.62
N MET A 93 0.17 11.40 -24.71
CA MET A 93 -0.02 12.86 -24.67
C MET A 93 -1.23 13.27 -23.82
N MET A 94 -2.32 12.51 -23.85
CA MET A 94 -3.48 12.75 -22.97
C MET A 94 -3.15 12.54 -21.48
N MET A 95 -2.23 11.62 -21.20
CA MET A 95 -1.86 11.23 -19.84
C MET A 95 -0.57 11.92 -19.34
N PHE A 96 0.01 12.83 -20.11
CA PHE A 96 1.24 13.53 -19.74
C PHE A 96 0.93 14.79 -18.92
N VAL A 97 1.59 14.91 -17.76
CA VAL A 97 1.48 16.03 -16.82
C VAL A 97 2.85 16.72 -16.72
N PRO A 98 3.16 17.63 -17.64
CA PRO A 98 4.46 18.30 -17.69
C PRO A 98 4.73 19.20 -16.48
N GLU A 99 3.71 19.67 -15.79
CA GLU A 99 3.82 20.57 -14.63
C GLU A 99 4.41 19.90 -13.39
N TYR A 100 4.52 18.57 -13.39
CA TYR A 100 5.02 17.76 -12.29
C TYR A 100 6.32 17.06 -12.71
N VAL A 101 7.38 17.29 -11.94
CA VAL A 101 8.71 16.79 -12.24
C VAL A 101 9.29 16.06 -11.03
N SER A 102 9.80 14.85 -11.26
CA SER A 102 10.56 14.07 -10.29
C SER A 102 12.05 14.24 -10.54
N VAL A 103 12.82 14.65 -9.53
CA VAL A 103 14.27 14.81 -9.66
C VAL A 103 15.00 13.94 -8.65
N ILE A 104 15.89 13.06 -9.14
CA ILE A 104 16.77 12.24 -8.31
C ILE A 104 18.04 13.04 -8.03
N ILE A 105 18.32 13.28 -6.77
CA ILE A 105 19.50 14.04 -6.31
C ILE A 105 20.70 13.10 -6.25
N THR A 106 21.70 13.39 -7.07
CA THR A 106 22.94 12.61 -7.15
C THR A 106 24.07 13.19 -6.27
N ARG A 107 23.98 14.50 -5.89
CA ARG A 107 24.94 15.19 -5.01
C ARG A 107 24.24 16.24 -4.16
N PRO A 108 24.64 16.45 -2.89
CA PRO A 108 24.06 17.48 -2.02
C PRO A 108 24.13 18.91 -2.59
N SER A 109 25.20 19.25 -3.31
CA SER A 109 25.35 20.56 -3.96
C SER A 109 24.29 20.82 -5.02
N HIS A 110 23.84 19.78 -5.75
CA HIS A 110 22.77 19.90 -6.73
C HIS A 110 21.42 20.17 -6.07
N TYR A 111 21.19 19.60 -4.88
CA TYR A 111 19.99 19.90 -4.10
C TYR A 111 19.91 21.39 -3.74
N LYS A 112 21.01 21.98 -3.23
CA LYS A 112 21.06 23.42 -2.90
C LYS A 112 20.74 24.29 -4.12
N LYS A 113 21.33 23.99 -5.29
CA LYS A 113 21.04 24.72 -6.53
C LYS A 113 19.56 24.64 -6.92
N LEU A 114 18.97 23.44 -6.90
CA LEU A 114 17.55 23.23 -7.22
C LEU A 114 16.63 23.92 -6.21
N PHE A 115 17.00 23.90 -4.92
CA PHE A 115 16.23 24.51 -3.87
C PHE A 115 16.10 26.03 -4.03
N TYR A 116 17.23 26.71 -4.30
CA TYR A 116 17.25 28.17 -4.40
C TYR A 116 16.90 28.70 -5.80
N ASN A 117 17.33 28.01 -6.84
CA ASN A 117 17.24 28.53 -8.21
C ASN A 117 16.15 27.85 -9.05
N GLY A 118 15.72 26.66 -8.64
CA GLY A 118 14.81 25.84 -9.45
C GLY A 118 15.46 25.29 -10.71
N LEU A 119 14.63 24.94 -11.69
CA LEU A 119 15.06 24.55 -13.04
C LEU A 119 14.09 25.10 -14.08
N THR A 120 14.52 25.17 -15.33
CA THR A 120 13.69 25.62 -16.46
C THR A 120 13.53 24.46 -17.46
N ILE A 121 12.32 24.19 -17.87
CA ILE A 121 12.00 23.21 -18.93
C ILE A 121 11.12 23.90 -19.98
N ASN A 122 11.56 23.91 -21.23
CA ASN A 122 10.84 24.54 -22.33
C ASN A 122 10.39 25.98 -22.03
N GLY A 123 11.26 26.77 -21.40
CA GLY A 123 11.02 28.16 -21.03
C GLY A 123 10.15 28.39 -19.79
N LYS A 124 9.64 27.31 -19.16
CA LYS A 124 8.85 27.39 -17.93
C LYS A 124 9.72 27.08 -16.72
N LYS A 125 9.55 27.85 -15.63
CA LYS A 125 10.30 27.69 -14.40
C LYS A 125 9.61 26.71 -13.46
N TYR A 126 10.41 25.85 -12.81
CA TYR A 126 9.98 24.87 -11.82
C TYR A 126 10.72 25.11 -10.52
N ILE A 127 9.99 24.98 -9.42
CA ILE A 127 10.51 25.15 -8.07
C ILE A 127 10.29 23.89 -7.25
N ARG A 128 11.08 23.68 -6.19
CA ARG A 128 10.88 22.60 -5.25
C ARG A 128 9.51 22.76 -4.58
N PHE A 129 8.73 21.68 -4.56
CA PHE A 129 7.40 21.70 -3.98
C PHE A 129 7.34 20.88 -2.70
N SER A 130 7.54 19.58 -2.77
CA SER A 130 7.49 18.70 -1.60
C SER A 130 8.40 17.46 -1.77
N CYS A 131 8.44 16.64 -0.72
CA CYS A 131 9.10 15.35 -0.74
C CYS A 131 8.44 14.46 0.32
N SER A 132 7.89 13.32 -0.06
CA SER A 132 7.44 12.32 0.90
C SER A 132 8.63 11.59 1.53
N ALA A 133 8.44 10.98 2.71
CA ALA A 133 9.47 10.18 3.37
C ALA A 133 10.02 9.06 2.46
N SER A 134 9.14 8.39 1.69
CA SER A 134 9.55 7.35 0.74
C SER A 134 10.39 7.89 -0.40
N GLN A 135 10.08 9.07 -0.91
CA GLN A 135 10.87 9.73 -1.96
C GLN A 135 12.23 10.18 -1.41
N ALA A 136 12.27 10.71 -0.19
CA ALA A 136 13.51 11.12 0.46
C ALA A 136 14.50 9.96 0.63
N ARG A 137 14.01 8.76 0.96
CA ARG A 137 14.86 7.55 1.08
C ARG A 137 15.62 7.20 -0.21
N VAL A 138 15.06 7.55 -1.37
CA VAL A 138 15.67 7.33 -2.68
C VAL A 138 16.19 8.63 -3.30
N ASN A 139 16.50 9.61 -2.47
CA ASN A 139 17.02 10.92 -2.86
C ASN A 139 16.18 11.65 -3.92
N THR A 140 14.88 11.47 -3.91
CA THR A 140 13.98 12.04 -4.91
C THR A 140 13.21 13.23 -4.33
N ILE A 141 13.15 14.33 -5.07
CA ILE A 141 12.33 15.51 -4.77
C ILE A 141 11.29 15.75 -5.85
N ILE A 142 10.19 16.39 -5.46
CA ILE A 142 9.16 16.85 -6.38
C ILE A 142 9.36 18.33 -6.67
N MET A 143 9.35 18.67 -7.95
CA MET A 143 9.29 20.05 -8.42
C MET A 143 8.02 20.27 -9.23
N VAL A 144 7.43 21.45 -9.10
CA VAL A 144 6.23 21.85 -9.84
C VAL A 144 6.48 23.15 -10.57
N GLN A 145 5.71 23.37 -11.63
CA GLN A 145 5.77 24.62 -12.37
C GLN A 145 5.40 25.80 -11.46
N GLN A 146 6.18 26.87 -11.49
CA GLN A 146 6.11 27.96 -10.52
C GLN A 146 4.75 28.68 -10.55
N ASP A 147 4.16 28.86 -11.72
CA ASP A 147 2.88 29.58 -11.91
C ASP A 147 1.67 28.92 -11.25
N ILE A 148 1.75 27.62 -10.96
CA ILE A 148 0.67 26.87 -10.29
C ILE A 148 0.99 26.54 -8.82
N SER A 149 2.20 26.80 -8.36
CA SER A 149 2.69 26.28 -7.07
C SER A 149 1.87 26.79 -5.88
N ASP A 150 1.52 28.06 -5.86
CA ASP A 150 0.81 28.69 -4.73
C ASP A 150 -0.63 28.19 -4.63
N GLU A 151 -1.33 28.10 -5.76
CA GLU A 151 -2.69 27.55 -5.79
C GLU A 151 -2.70 26.06 -5.45
N LEU A 152 -1.72 25.30 -5.94
CA LEU A 152 -1.58 23.89 -5.59
C LEU A 152 -1.31 23.71 -4.08
N TYR A 153 -0.41 24.52 -3.52
CA TYR A 153 -0.13 24.52 -2.08
C TYR A 153 -1.39 24.86 -1.28
N ARG A 154 -2.09 25.93 -1.64
CA ARG A 154 -3.33 26.37 -0.97
C ARG A 154 -4.36 25.23 -0.93
N ARG A 155 -4.60 24.56 -2.06
CA ARG A 155 -5.55 23.44 -2.13
C ARG A 155 -5.13 22.27 -1.26
N LEU A 156 -3.88 21.82 -1.40
CA LEU A 156 -3.38 20.64 -0.67
C LEU A 156 -3.22 20.91 0.83
N ASN A 157 -3.02 22.16 1.24
CA ASN A 157 -3.01 22.57 2.65
C ASN A 157 -4.40 22.49 3.30
N ASN A 158 -5.46 22.49 2.51
CA ASN A 158 -6.85 22.29 2.93
C ASN A 158 -7.33 23.22 4.05
N GLY A 159 -6.96 24.50 4.01
CA GLY A 159 -7.45 25.50 4.98
C GLY A 159 -6.98 25.26 6.43
N ARG A 160 -5.92 24.50 6.63
CA ARG A 160 -5.38 24.17 7.94
C ARG A 160 -4.93 25.43 8.70
N HIS A 161 -5.33 25.54 9.97
CA HIS A 161 -4.90 26.60 10.87
C HIS A 161 -3.68 26.18 11.69
N ASP A 162 -2.57 26.92 11.55
CA ASP A 162 -1.30 26.59 12.22
C ASP A 162 -1.28 27.10 13.67
N LYS A 163 -1.51 26.22 14.65
CA LYS A 163 -1.32 26.54 16.07
C LYS A 163 0.13 26.30 16.53
N LYS A 164 0.74 25.18 16.14
CA LYS A 164 2.17 24.85 16.29
C LYS A 164 2.57 23.90 15.18
N LEU A 165 3.51 24.28 14.36
CA LEU A 165 3.98 23.48 13.23
C LEU A 165 5.29 22.75 13.61
N ASN A 166 5.28 21.42 13.48
CA ASN A 166 6.51 20.64 13.40
C ASN A 166 6.86 20.45 11.90
N PRO A 167 7.93 21.09 11.39
CA PRO A 167 8.25 21.06 9.96
C PRO A 167 8.48 19.65 9.41
N SER A 168 9.06 18.76 10.21
CA SER A 168 9.32 17.37 9.80
C SER A 168 8.01 16.61 9.60
N LYS A 169 7.12 16.66 10.60
CA LYS A 169 5.78 16.03 10.52
C LYS A 169 4.95 16.64 9.38
N PHE A 170 4.97 17.98 9.24
CA PHE A 170 4.28 18.65 8.16
C PHE A 170 4.72 18.14 6.80
N ASN A 171 6.02 18.15 6.49
CA ASN A 171 6.52 17.68 5.20
C ASN A 171 6.16 16.21 4.93
N ALA A 172 6.26 15.35 5.94
CA ALA A 172 5.90 13.94 5.82
C ALA A 172 4.41 13.75 5.46
N TYR A 173 3.53 14.50 6.10
CA TYR A 173 2.09 14.38 5.88
C TYR A 173 1.61 15.12 4.63
N PHE A 174 2.17 16.28 4.32
CA PHE A 174 1.90 17.00 3.08
C PHE A 174 2.29 16.17 1.85
N GLY A 175 3.41 15.45 1.95
CA GLY A 175 3.88 14.54 0.91
C GLY A 175 2.92 13.38 0.61
N LEU A 176 1.96 13.05 1.49
CA LEU A 176 0.94 12.02 1.24
C LEU A 176 0.03 12.36 0.04
N SER A 177 -0.08 13.64 -0.33
CA SER A 177 -0.81 14.07 -1.53
C SER A 177 -0.27 13.46 -2.83
N SER A 178 1.00 13.04 -2.84
CA SER A 178 1.65 12.34 -3.95
C SER A 178 1.45 10.81 -3.94
N SER A 179 0.81 10.25 -2.90
CA SER A 179 0.56 8.81 -2.81
C SER A 179 -0.39 8.35 -3.91
N ALA A 180 -0.07 7.18 -4.50
CA ALA A 180 -0.94 6.53 -5.46
C ALA A 180 -2.32 6.25 -4.85
N THR A 181 -3.38 6.74 -5.48
CA THR A 181 -4.75 6.55 -5.00
C THR A 181 -5.75 6.51 -6.15
N ILE A 182 -6.78 5.70 -5.99
CA ILE A 182 -7.96 5.69 -6.84
C ILE A 182 -9.04 6.49 -6.11
N PRO A 183 -9.61 7.55 -6.72
CA PRO A 183 -10.64 8.35 -6.08
C PRO A 183 -11.94 7.54 -5.93
N VAL A 184 -12.59 7.74 -4.79
CA VAL A 184 -13.88 7.13 -4.41
C VAL A 184 -14.82 8.19 -3.85
N SER A 185 -16.11 7.83 -3.71
CA SER A 185 -17.12 8.69 -3.08
C SER A 185 -16.73 9.03 -1.64
N THR A 186 -17.09 10.25 -1.22
CA THR A 186 -16.88 10.70 0.16
C THR A 186 -17.82 9.97 1.11
N PRO A 187 -17.31 9.29 2.15
CA PRO A 187 -18.12 8.65 3.18
C PRO A 187 -18.55 9.67 4.24
N ARG A 188 -19.55 9.36 5.03
CA ARG A 188 -19.87 10.10 6.27
C ARG A 188 -18.95 9.60 7.38
N VAL A 189 -18.19 10.50 7.98
CA VAL A 189 -17.06 10.13 8.87
C VAL A 189 -17.26 10.73 10.25
N CYS A 190 -16.90 9.96 11.28
CA CYS A 190 -16.60 10.51 12.61
C CYS A 190 -15.16 10.22 13.00
N VAL A 191 -14.60 11.07 13.86
CA VAL A 191 -13.25 10.95 14.39
C VAL A 191 -13.32 10.71 15.89
N VAL A 192 -12.75 9.58 16.34
CA VAL A 192 -12.75 9.16 17.74
C VAL A 192 -11.36 9.29 18.34
N SER A 193 -11.28 9.38 19.67
CA SER A 193 -10.02 9.40 20.40
C SER A 193 -9.22 8.13 20.19
N ASP A 194 -7.89 8.24 20.29
CA ASP A 194 -7.00 7.09 20.33
C ASP A 194 -7.23 6.26 21.62
N CYS A 195 -7.09 4.95 21.50
CA CYS A 195 -7.19 4.02 22.62
C CYS A 195 -5.81 3.78 23.24
N LEU A 196 -5.52 4.50 24.32
CA LEU A 196 -4.26 4.35 25.04
C LEU A 196 -4.37 3.21 26.07
N MET A 197 -3.54 2.21 25.88
CA MET A 197 -3.47 1.03 26.76
C MET A 197 -2.09 0.91 27.39
N LYS A 198 -2.05 0.40 28.62
CA LYS A 198 -0.80 0.12 29.35
C LYS A 198 -0.55 -1.37 29.41
N ARG A 199 0.67 -1.79 29.12
CA ARG A 199 1.09 -3.19 29.19
C ARG A 199 2.51 -3.31 29.73
N ASN A 200 2.70 -4.31 30.60
CA ASN A 200 4.03 -4.73 31.00
C ASN A 200 4.65 -5.59 29.92
N THR A 201 5.81 -5.19 29.43
CA THR A 201 6.57 -5.93 28.43
C THR A 201 8.05 -5.94 28.77
N LEU A 202 8.76 -6.98 28.29
CA LEU A 202 10.20 -7.10 28.46
C LEU A 202 10.91 -6.26 27.41
N VAL A 203 11.64 -5.25 27.84
CA VAL A 203 12.48 -4.40 26.98
C VAL A 203 13.95 -4.65 27.20
N ASN A 204 14.73 -4.53 26.13
CA ASN A 204 16.18 -4.53 26.24
C ASN A 204 16.64 -3.08 26.42
N TYR A 205 17.31 -2.80 27.53
CA TYR A 205 17.99 -1.52 27.75
C TYR A 205 19.45 -1.65 27.38
N VAL A 206 19.93 -0.73 26.57
CA VAL A 206 21.36 -0.52 26.35
C VAL A 206 21.80 0.48 27.43
N THR A 207 22.65 0.05 28.33
CA THR A 207 23.19 0.91 29.38
C THR A 207 24.48 1.52 28.87
N GLU A 208 24.54 2.84 28.77
CA GLU A 208 25.80 3.54 28.57
C GLU A 208 26.71 3.29 29.76
N ILE A 209 27.92 2.77 29.50
CA ILE A 209 28.98 2.68 30.47
C ILE A 209 29.97 3.79 30.14
N ASP A 210 30.29 4.63 31.17
CA ASP A 210 31.25 5.75 31.03
C ASP A 210 32.71 5.33 30.74
N GLU A 211 32.94 4.05 30.42
CA GLU A 211 34.26 3.53 30.09
C GLU A 211 34.39 3.28 28.57
N PRO A 212 35.35 3.91 27.89
CA PRO A 212 35.46 3.91 26.42
C PRO A 212 35.85 2.58 25.77
N LEU A 213 35.95 1.49 26.50
CA LEU A 213 36.36 0.16 26.04
C LEU A 213 35.44 -0.98 26.47
N CYS A 214 34.28 -0.68 27.08
CA CYS A 214 33.31 -1.72 27.45
C CYS A 214 32.21 -1.82 26.40
N ASP A 215 31.83 -3.05 26.06
CA ASP A 215 30.63 -3.34 25.29
C ASP A 215 29.39 -2.87 26.05
N ASP A 216 28.41 -2.31 25.36
CA ASP A 216 27.13 -1.91 25.93
C ASP A 216 26.47 -3.10 26.63
N ILE A 217 26.06 -2.91 27.88
CA ILE A 217 25.35 -3.95 28.62
C ILE A 217 23.87 -3.88 28.26
N ILE A 218 23.34 -4.97 27.73
CA ILE A 218 21.91 -5.13 27.48
C ILE A 218 21.25 -5.73 28.73
N GLU A 219 20.49 -4.94 29.44
CA GLU A 219 19.64 -5.42 30.53
C GLU A 219 18.22 -5.68 30.04
N ARG A 220 17.64 -6.82 30.42
CA ARG A 220 16.22 -7.08 30.23
C ARG A 220 15.44 -6.62 31.45
N LYS A 221 14.52 -5.68 31.24
CA LYS A 221 13.64 -5.19 32.30
C LYS A 221 12.19 -5.29 31.87
N GLU A 222 11.33 -5.66 32.81
CA GLU A 222 9.88 -5.53 32.65
C GLU A 222 9.49 -4.07 32.91
N VAL A 223 8.84 -3.44 31.92
CA VAL A 223 8.48 -2.03 31.97
C VAL A 223 7.03 -1.88 31.52
N GLU A 224 6.28 -1.04 32.21
CA GLU A 224 4.97 -0.61 31.75
C GLU A 224 5.12 0.38 30.60
N ILE A 225 4.58 0.04 29.43
CA ILE A 225 4.55 0.89 28.25
C ILE A 225 3.11 1.27 27.95
N GLU A 226 2.88 2.58 27.75
CA GLU A 226 1.63 3.11 27.23
C GLU A 226 1.73 3.25 25.71
N TYR A 227 0.75 2.75 24.99
CA TYR A 227 0.71 2.76 23.53
C TYR A 227 -0.72 2.85 23.00
N ASN A 228 -0.88 3.36 21.79
CA ASN A 228 -2.16 3.36 21.09
C ASN A 228 -2.39 1.99 20.46
N TYR A 229 -3.37 1.23 20.96
CA TYR A 229 -3.65 -0.13 20.48
C TYR A 229 -4.19 -0.16 19.05
N PHE A 230 -4.95 0.86 18.63
CA PHE A 230 -5.55 0.95 17.28
C PHE A 230 -4.84 1.99 16.40
N ASP A 231 -3.53 2.20 16.57
CA ASP A 231 -2.81 3.21 15.79
C ASP A 231 -2.96 2.95 14.28
N GLY A 232 -3.43 3.98 13.57
CA GLY A 232 -3.64 3.93 12.13
C GLY A 232 -4.77 3.03 11.64
N MET A 233 -5.59 2.47 12.54
CA MET A 233 -6.74 1.64 12.24
C MET A 233 -8.05 2.41 12.47
N GLY A 234 -9.07 2.08 11.68
CA GLY A 234 -10.45 2.54 11.78
C GLY A 234 -11.41 1.47 11.27
N LEU A 235 -12.70 1.79 11.26
CA LEU A 235 -13.75 0.88 10.83
C LEU A 235 -14.55 1.49 9.67
N ILE A 236 -15.07 0.63 8.81
CA ILE A 236 -15.97 0.98 7.72
C ILE A 236 -17.19 0.06 7.74
N SER A 237 -18.37 0.64 7.55
CA SER A 237 -19.60 -0.16 7.46
C SER A 237 -19.58 -1.07 6.23
N PRO A 238 -20.24 -2.26 6.29
CA PRO A 238 -20.34 -3.14 5.12
C PRO A 238 -20.96 -2.46 3.91
N GLU A 239 -21.97 -1.61 4.12
CA GLU A 239 -22.68 -0.89 3.05
C GLU A 239 -21.77 0.11 2.33
N GLN A 240 -20.92 0.81 3.06
CA GLN A 240 -19.96 1.72 2.46
C GLN A 240 -18.81 0.96 1.78
N SER A 241 -18.37 -0.14 2.36
CA SER A 241 -17.37 -1.03 1.76
C SER A 241 -17.88 -1.61 0.44
N GLU A 242 -19.16 -2.05 0.39
CA GLU A 242 -19.80 -2.52 -0.83
C GLU A 242 -19.92 -1.42 -1.89
N ARG A 243 -20.27 -0.18 -1.48
CA ARG A 243 -20.33 0.98 -2.39
C ARG A 243 -18.98 1.25 -3.04
N TRP A 244 -17.89 1.27 -2.25
CA TRP A 244 -16.55 1.44 -2.81
C TRP A 244 -16.11 0.26 -3.68
N ALA A 245 -16.48 -0.98 -3.30
CA ALA A 245 -16.20 -2.15 -4.12
C ALA A 245 -16.88 -2.03 -5.49
N HIS A 246 -18.15 -1.60 -5.53
CA HIS A 246 -18.87 -1.35 -6.78
C HIS A 246 -18.23 -0.25 -7.62
N GLU A 247 -17.85 0.90 -7.01
CA GLU A 247 -17.15 1.99 -7.71
C GLU A 247 -15.81 1.55 -8.33
N LEU A 248 -15.14 0.60 -7.69
CA LEU A 248 -13.88 0.03 -8.15
C LEU A 248 -14.05 -1.22 -9.04
N GLU A 249 -15.30 -1.55 -9.41
CA GLU A 249 -15.65 -2.71 -10.25
C GLU A 249 -15.14 -4.04 -9.67
N LEU A 250 -15.17 -4.18 -8.33
CA LEU A 250 -14.81 -5.40 -7.62
C LEU A 250 -16.05 -6.30 -7.49
N ASP A 251 -15.83 -7.62 -7.58
CA ASP A 251 -16.87 -8.64 -7.38
C ASP A 251 -16.80 -9.26 -5.96
N TRP A 252 -16.15 -8.56 -5.01
CA TRP A 252 -16.08 -8.90 -3.59
C TRP A 252 -15.99 -7.63 -2.75
N ILE A 253 -16.30 -7.77 -1.45
CA ILE A 253 -16.08 -6.72 -0.45
C ILE A 253 -14.70 -6.96 0.17
N PRO A 254 -13.74 -6.05 0.01
CA PRO A 254 -12.45 -6.12 0.69
C PRO A 254 -12.58 -6.10 2.21
N SER A 255 -11.78 -6.89 2.89
CA SER A 255 -11.69 -6.90 4.35
C SER A 255 -11.15 -5.57 4.89
N GLU A 256 -10.13 -5.04 4.24
CA GLU A 256 -9.46 -3.80 4.65
C GLU A 256 -9.21 -2.88 3.45
N TRP A 257 -9.28 -1.58 3.75
CA TRP A 257 -9.04 -0.48 2.82
C TRP A 257 -7.98 0.46 3.35
N CYS A 258 -6.91 0.68 2.59
CA CYS A 258 -5.94 1.74 2.90
C CYS A 258 -6.43 3.07 2.33
N ILE A 259 -6.90 3.95 3.19
CA ILE A 259 -7.51 5.23 2.85
C ILE A 259 -6.51 6.37 2.82
N ARG A 260 -6.80 7.35 1.96
CA ARG A 260 -6.07 8.64 1.88
C ARG A 260 -7.05 9.77 1.62
N ASN A 261 -6.85 10.88 2.31
CA ASN A 261 -7.40 12.20 1.98
C ASN A 261 -6.40 13.26 2.46
N ALA A 262 -6.70 14.55 2.36
CA ALA A 262 -5.86 15.57 2.96
C ALA A 262 -5.65 15.28 4.46
N TRP A 263 -4.41 15.12 4.90
CA TRP A 263 -4.01 14.82 6.28
C TRP A 263 -4.53 13.50 6.86
N ILE A 264 -5.35 12.74 6.12
CA ILE A 264 -5.85 11.42 6.55
C ILE A 264 -5.04 10.31 5.90
N LYS A 265 -4.55 9.39 6.75
CA LYS A 265 -3.84 8.19 6.35
C LYS A 265 -4.11 7.08 7.35
N GLY A 266 -4.58 5.94 6.88
CA GLY A 266 -4.76 4.77 7.72
C GLY A 266 -5.36 3.62 6.92
N MET A 267 -5.76 2.62 7.67
CA MET A 267 -6.51 1.46 7.22
C MET A 267 -7.88 1.48 7.89
N VAL A 268 -8.92 1.08 7.18
CA VAL A 268 -10.25 0.82 7.77
C VAL A 268 -10.66 -0.61 7.47
N CYS A 269 -11.15 -1.29 8.50
CA CYS A 269 -11.62 -2.67 8.42
C CYS A 269 -13.13 -2.71 8.26
N THR A 270 -13.63 -3.59 7.40
CA THR A 270 -15.06 -3.79 7.21
C THR A 270 -15.66 -4.50 8.43
N PHE A 271 -16.52 -3.79 9.16
CA PHE A 271 -17.11 -4.28 10.41
C PHE A 271 -18.59 -3.86 10.53
N PRO A 272 -19.49 -4.70 11.07
CA PRO A 272 -20.92 -4.42 11.19
C PRO A 272 -21.23 -3.44 12.35
N ILE A 273 -20.91 -2.17 12.16
CA ILE A 273 -20.96 -1.09 13.16
C ILE A 273 -22.36 -0.97 13.78
N GLN A 274 -23.42 -0.90 12.95
CA GLN A 274 -24.78 -0.71 13.41
C GLN A 274 -25.30 -1.94 14.18
N GLU A 275 -24.94 -3.13 13.73
CA GLU A 275 -25.29 -4.38 14.41
C GLU A 275 -24.64 -4.47 15.80
N PHE A 276 -23.39 -3.97 15.93
CA PHE A 276 -22.73 -3.90 17.22
C PHE A 276 -23.49 -2.98 18.19
N CYS A 277 -23.85 -1.77 17.73
CA CYS A 277 -24.63 -0.85 18.54
C CYS A 277 -25.96 -1.44 19.01
N GLU A 278 -26.65 -2.16 18.13
CA GLU A 278 -27.93 -2.80 18.44
C GLU A 278 -27.79 -3.96 19.44
N LYS A 279 -26.85 -4.87 19.22
CA LYS A 279 -26.73 -6.11 19.98
C LYS A 279 -25.88 -6.01 21.23
N VAL A 280 -24.83 -5.18 21.21
CA VAL A 280 -23.81 -5.10 22.27
C VAL A 280 -23.95 -3.80 23.06
N ASN A 281 -24.19 -2.68 22.39
CA ASN A 281 -24.28 -1.36 23.06
C ASN A 281 -25.74 -1.02 23.47
N GLY A 282 -26.61 -2.00 23.64
CA GLY A 282 -27.99 -1.82 24.14
C GLY A 282 -28.87 -0.93 23.26
N GLY A 283 -28.59 -0.81 21.96
CA GLY A 283 -29.30 0.06 21.04
C GLY A 283 -28.89 1.54 21.11
N ASN A 284 -27.81 1.87 21.83
CA ASN A 284 -27.27 3.22 21.86
C ASN A 284 -26.31 3.42 20.68
N TYR A 285 -26.62 4.41 19.81
CA TYR A 285 -25.81 4.77 18.63
C TYR A 285 -25.03 6.07 18.81
N LEU A 286 -25.18 6.77 19.96
CA LEU A 286 -24.51 8.03 20.22
C LEU A 286 -23.12 7.76 20.82
N ILE A 287 -22.10 8.34 20.18
CA ILE A 287 -20.69 8.24 20.61
C ILE A 287 -20.05 9.61 20.75
N GLU A 288 -19.02 9.71 21.55
CA GLU A 288 -18.20 10.91 21.66
C GLU A 288 -17.19 10.99 20.52
N THR A 289 -16.99 12.21 19.98
CA THR A 289 -15.92 12.52 19.02
C THR A 289 -14.78 13.27 19.72
N ILE A 290 -13.64 13.42 19.02
CA ILE A 290 -12.50 14.23 19.52
C ILE A 290 -12.81 15.74 19.60
N TYR A 291 -13.87 16.20 18.96
CA TYR A 291 -14.26 17.61 18.92
C TYR A 291 -15.13 17.96 20.11
N LYS A 292 -15.09 19.24 20.49
CA LYS A 292 -15.84 19.77 21.64
C LYS A 292 -16.80 20.86 21.21
N ASN A 293 -17.89 20.97 21.93
CA ASN A 293 -18.82 22.08 21.85
C ASN A 293 -18.19 23.33 22.53
N GLU A 294 -18.82 24.49 22.38
CA GLU A 294 -18.37 25.76 22.97
C GLU A 294 -18.31 25.71 24.52
N ASP A 295 -19.15 24.89 25.13
CA ASP A 295 -19.18 24.65 26.58
C ASP A 295 -18.13 23.64 27.07
N GLY A 296 -17.30 23.08 26.15
CA GLY A 296 -16.25 22.10 26.45
C GLY A 296 -16.75 20.65 26.52
N THR A 297 -18.04 20.38 26.36
CA THR A 297 -18.57 19.01 26.28
C THR A 297 -18.18 18.32 24.96
N PRO A 298 -18.02 16.98 24.94
CA PRO A 298 -17.76 16.26 23.71
C PRO A 298 -18.88 16.46 22.67
N LYS A 299 -18.51 16.62 21.41
CA LYS A 299 -19.45 16.57 20.29
C LYS A 299 -19.86 15.14 20.03
N MET A 300 -21.15 14.88 19.98
CA MET A 300 -21.70 13.54 19.78
C MET A 300 -21.91 13.25 18.29
N ALA A 301 -21.65 12.02 17.88
CA ALA A 301 -22.01 11.49 16.56
C ALA A 301 -23.01 10.34 16.70
N ASP A 302 -23.96 10.28 15.76
CA ASP A 302 -24.93 9.17 15.67
C ASP A 302 -24.45 8.16 14.62
N LEU A 303 -24.04 6.98 15.06
CA LEU A 303 -23.49 5.91 14.20
C LEU A 303 -24.47 5.38 13.15
N ARG A 304 -25.77 5.65 13.26
CA ARG A 304 -26.73 5.35 12.19
C ARG A 304 -26.44 6.16 10.91
N ASN A 305 -25.80 7.32 11.07
CA ASN A 305 -25.47 8.23 10.00
C ASN A 305 -23.96 8.22 9.64
N ILE A 306 -23.19 7.30 10.18
CA ILE A 306 -21.73 7.22 9.96
C ILE A 306 -21.41 5.98 9.13
N ASP A 307 -20.60 6.16 8.11
CA ASP A 307 -20.11 5.11 7.23
C ASP A 307 -18.70 4.64 7.64
N VAL A 308 -17.87 5.58 8.14
CA VAL A 308 -16.46 5.35 8.48
C VAL A 308 -16.11 5.99 9.82
N ILE A 309 -15.51 5.21 10.69
CA ILE A 309 -14.93 5.66 11.97
C ILE A 309 -13.41 5.69 11.79
N ILE A 310 -12.79 6.84 12.02
CA ILE A 310 -11.33 6.97 12.05
C ILE A 310 -10.84 7.42 13.42
N SER A 311 -9.66 6.97 13.82
CA SER A 311 -9.00 7.42 15.04
C SER A 311 -8.27 8.75 14.83
N GLU A 312 -7.98 9.46 15.92
CA GLU A 312 -7.20 10.69 15.90
C GLU A 312 -5.84 10.48 15.25
N SER A 313 -5.18 9.35 15.50
CA SER A 313 -3.89 8.98 14.91
C SER A 313 -3.95 8.82 13.37
N GLN A 314 -5.11 8.55 12.80
CA GLN A 314 -5.31 8.53 11.35
C GLN A 314 -5.48 9.93 10.74
N PHE A 315 -6.04 10.86 11.49
CA PHE A 315 -6.21 12.25 11.08
C PHE A 315 -5.05 13.11 11.61
N LYS A 316 -3.94 13.10 10.88
CA LYS A 316 -2.64 13.63 11.30
C LYS A 316 -2.61 15.12 11.68
N MET A 317 -3.62 15.90 11.28
CA MET A 317 -3.76 17.33 11.56
C MET A 317 -5.14 17.67 12.14
N ALA A 318 -5.76 16.73 12.86
CA ALA A 318 -7.09 16.93 13.45
C ALA A 318 -7.18 18.21 14.29
N GLY A 319 -6.19 18.48 15.15
CA GLY A 319 -6.12 19.66 16.01
C GLY A 319 -5.92 21.00 15.27
N CYS A 320 -5.83 21.00 13.92
CA CYS A 320 -5.77 22.19 13.10
C CYS A 320 -7.14 22.61 12.53
N TYR A 321 -8.21 21.92 12.91
CA TYR A 321 -9.59 22.19 12.51
C TYR A 321 -10.46 22.26 13.75
N ASP A 322 -11.45 23.15 13.76
CA ASP A 322 -12.38 23.27 14.88
C ASP A 322 -13.47 22.18 14.84
N SER A 323 -13.69 21.56 13.67
CA SER A 323 -14.60 20.43 13.51
C SER A 323 -14.29 19.61 12.26
N TYR A 324 -14.85 18.39 12.19
CA TYR A 324 -14.75 17.55 10.99
C TYR A 324 -15.54 18.17 9.81
N GLU A 325 -16.65 18.84 10.07
CA GLU A 325 -17.46 19.52 9.05
C GLU A 325 -16.70 20.68 8.41
N GLU A 326 -15.87 21.40 9.18
CA GLU A 326 -14.97 22.42 8.63
C GLU A 326 -13.95 21.78 7.67
N TYR A 327 -13.30 20.71 8.10
CA TYR A 327 -12.36 19.97 7.28
C TYR A 327 -13.01 19.48 5.97
N GLU A 328 -14.21 18.91 6.06
CA GLU A 328 -14.95 18.39 4.90
C GLU A 328 -15.33 19.49 3.91
N ARG A 329 -15.85 20.64 4.41
CA ARG A 329 -16.11 21.82 3.57
C ARG A 329 -14.86 22.30 2.85
N ASN A 330 -13.73 22.30 3.54
CA ASN A 330 -12.46 22.66 2.94
C ASN A 330 -12.04 21.67 1.85
N CYS A 331 -12.24 20.35 2.05
CA CYS A 331 -12.02 19.34 1.03
C CYS A 331 -12.88 19.58 -0.22
N ILE A 332 -14.17 19.89 -0.04
CA ILE A 332 -15.09 20.20 -1.15
C ILE A 332 -14.62 21.46 -1.90
N ASN A 333 -14.33 22.55 -1.20
CA ASN A 333 -13.89 23.82 -1.78
C ASN A 333 -12.56 23.70 -2.52
N ASN A 334 -11.66 22.85 -2.03
CA ASN A 334 -10.35 22.60 -2.63
C ASN A 334 -10.36 21.43 -3.64
N LYS A 335 -11.51 20.81 -3.89
CA LYS A 335 -11.69 19.66 -4.79
C LYS A 335 -10.77 18.49 -4.44
N LEU A 336 -10.62 18.22 -3.16
CA LEU A 336 -9.90 17.06 -2.64
C LEU A 336 -10.87 15.88 -2.49
N SER A 337 -10.43 14.72 -2.86
CA SER A 337 -11.25 13.50 -2.87
C SER A 337 -10.67 12.41 -1.97
N TRP A 338 -11.55 11.65 -1.38
CA TRP A 338 -11.17 10.38 -0.79
C TRP A 338 -10.54 9.48 -1.85
N GLY A 339 -9.54 8.72 -1.44
CA GLY A 339 -8.83 7.83 -2.32
C GLY A 339 -8.39 6.56 -1.63
N ILE A 340 -8.47 5.46 -2.36
CA ILE A 340 -8.00 4.16 -1.94
C ILE A 340 -6.61 3.93 -2.50
N SER A 341 -5.62 3.75 -1.62
CA SER A 341 -4.24 3.45 -2.03
C SER A 341 -4.00 1.95 -2.18
N ARG A 342 -4.71 1.13 -1.41
CA ARG A 342 -4.66 -0.33 -1.45
C ARG A 342 -5.94 -0.90 -0.85
N TYR A 343 -6.30 -2.08 -1.25
CA TYR A 343 -7.36 -2.91 -0.65
C TYR A 343 -6.94 -4.38 -0.68
N THR A 344 -7.53 -5.18 0.19
CA THR A 344 -7.23 -6.60 0.29
C THR A 344 -7.77 -7.38 -0.91
N PRO A 345 -7.02 -8.39 -1.39
CA PRO A 345 -7.43 -9.19 -2.54
C PRO A 345 -8.62 -10.10 -2.20
N LYS A 346 -9.33 -10.57 -3.22
CA LYS A 346 -10.42 -11.55 -3.06
C LYS A 346 -9.95 -12.88 -2.48
N TYR A 347 -8.76 -13.30 -2.89
CA TYR A 347 -8.15 -14.57 -2.49
C TYR A 347 -6.69 -14.34 -2.14
N ASP A 348 -6.30 -14.92 -1.03
CA ASP A 348 -4.91 -15.03 -0.66
C ASP A 348 -4.24 -16.23 -1.33
N SER A 349 -2.94 -16.13 -1.55
CA SER A 349 -2.13 -17.27 -1.97
C SER A 349 -1.89 -18.18 -0.76
N ASN A 350 -1.85 -19.49 -0.98
CA ASN A 350 -1.38 -20.45 0.02
C ASN A 350 0.13 -20.72 -0.07
N CYS A 351 0.82 -19.99 -0.91
CA CYS A 351 2.24 -20.15 -1.16
C CYS A 351 2.89 -18.78 -1.27
N LEU A 352 3.93 -18.54 -0.53
CA LEU A 352 4.72 -17.30 -0.58
C LEU A 352 6.22 -17.61 -0.74
N TYR A 353 6.97 -16.56 -1.10
CA TYR A 353 8.42 -16.58 -1.11
C TYR A 353 8.94 -15.85 0.12
N LEU A 354 9.75 -16.52 0.92
CA LEU A 354 10.54 -15.87 1.95
C LEU A 354 11.54 -14.89 1.34
N ASN A 355 12.15 -14.08 2.18
CA ASN A 355 13.29 -13.25 1.82
C ASN A 355 14.38 -13.36 2.90
N TYR A 356 15.57 -12.84 2.63
CA TYR A 356 16.68 -12.91 3.58
C TYR A 356 16.36 -12.22 4.92
N GLN A 357 15.52 -11.17 4.93
CA GLN A 357 15.14 -10.45 6.15
C GLN A 357 14.32 -11.32 7.10
N SER A 358 13.50 -12.24 6.58
CA SER A 358 12.75 -13.20 7.40
C SER A 358 13.64 -14.29 7.99
N LEU A 359 14.80 -14.54 7.41
CA LEU A 359 15.70 -15.63 7.81
C LEU A 359 16.89 -15.16 8.66
N GLN A 360 17.30 -13.90 8.54
CA GLN A 360 18.55 -13.40 9.13
C GLN A 360 18.62 -13.46 10.65
N THR A 361 17.48 -13.47 11.33
CA THR A 361 17.39 -13.48 12.80
C THR A 361 17.13 -14.88 13.37
N LEU A 362 16.87 -15.86 12.50
CA LEU A 362 16.61 -17.23 12.89
C LEU A 362 17.93 -17.99 13.07
N LYS A 363 17.99 -18.83 14.11
CA LYS A 363 19.09 -19.77 14.31
C LYS A 363 18.71 -21.08 13.62
N LEU A 364 19.13 -21.24 12.37
CA LEU A 364 18.86 -22.40 11.53
C LEU A 364 20.11 -23.30 11.51
N ASP A 365 19.91 -24.58 11.62
CA ASP A 365 20.94 -25.58 11.35
C ASP A 365 20.81 -26.13 9.91
N ASP A 366 21.69 -27.06 9.55
CA ASP A 366 21.74 -27.64 8.19
C ASP A 366 20.47 -28.44 7.87
N GLU A 367 19.83 -29.05 8.86
CA GLU A 367 18.59 -29.81 8.68
C GLU A 367 17.43 -28.86 8.44
N ASP A 368 17.31 -27.79 9.22
CA ASP A 368 16.30 -26.71 9.03
C ASP A 368 16.41 -26.10 7.63
N VAL A 369 17.64 -25.76 7.20
CA VAL A 369 17.90 -25.21 5.87
C VAL A 369 17.51 -26.20 4.78
N SER A 370 17.82 -27.49 4.96
CA SER A 370 17.46 -28.56 4.01
C SER A 370 15.93 -28.66 3.87
N GLN A 371 15.21 -28.68 4.99
CA GLN A 371 13.74 -28.73 5.01
C GLN A 371 13.11 -27.48 4.35
N LEU A 372 13.59 -26.29 4.66
CA LEU A 372 13.11 -25.04 4.05
C LEU A 372 13.38 -24.99 2.54
N CYS A 373 14.49 -25.56 2.09
CA CYS A 373 14.84 -25.59 0.66
C CYS A 373 14.07 -26.66 -0.12
N ALA A 374 13.60 -27.72 0.53
CA ALA A 374 13.02 -28.90 -0.13
C ALA A 374 11.92 -28.56 -1.16
N PRO A 375 10.89 -27.72 -0.85
CA PRO A 375 9.87 -27.38 -1.83
C PRO A 375 10.43 -26.67 -3.07
N THR A 376 11.44 -25.82 -2.88
CA THR A 376 12.10 -25.10 -4.00
C THR A 376 12.93 -26.05 -4.85
N VAL A 377 13.65 -26.97 -4.22
CA VAL A 377 14.45 -28.01 -4.88
C VAL A 377 13.56 -28.96 -5.67
N ASP A 378 12.44 -29.41 -5.10
CA ASP A 378 11.50 -30.30 -5.77
C ASP A 378 10.86 -29.66 -7.01
N TRP A 379 10.56 -28.37 -6.92
CA TRP A 379 10.11 -27.60 -8.09
C TRP A 379 11.15 -27.57 -9.20
N ILE A 380 12.40 -27.27 -8.87
CA ILE A 380 13.51 -27.23 -9.83
C ILE A 380 13.72 -28.60 -10.45
N LYS A 381 13.73 -29.67 -9.62
CA LYS A 381 13.86 -31.06 -10.10
C LYS A 381 12.70 -31.47 -11.00
N GLY A 382 11.46 -31.05 -10.66
CA GLY A 382 10.27 -31.30 -11.48
C GLY A 382 10.38 -30.67 -12.88
N VAL A 383 10.87 -29.43 -12.95
CA VAL A 383 11.12 -28.74 -14.23
C VAL A 383 12.25 -29.42 -15.02
N ALA A 384 13.34 -29.76 -14.33
CA ALA A 384 14.50 -30.42 -14.98
C ALA A 384 14.19 -31.83 -15.48
N ARG A 385 13.18 -32.52 -14.92
CA ARG A 385 12.69 -33.83 -15.36
C ARG A 385 11.65 -33.76 -16.48
N ASP A 386 11.51 -32.62 -17.10
CA ASP A 386 10.59 -32.40 -18.22
C ASP A 386 9.10 -32.66 -17.89
N ASN A 387 8.71 -32.37 -16.66
CA ASN A 387 7.30 -32.44 -16.25
C ASN A 387 6.56 -31.18 -16.70
N ILE A 388 5.69 -31.31 -17.70
CA ILE A 388 4.96 -30.19 -18.29
C ILE A 388 4.16 -29.37 -17.26
N MET A 389 3.62 -30.03 -16.23
CA MET A 389 2.85 -29.33 -15.20
C MET A 389 3.78 -28.46 -14.34
N TYR A 390 4.92 -29.02 -13.88
CA TYR A 390 5.91 -28.27 -13.12
C TYR A 390 6.53 -27.15 -13.95
N THR A 391 6.89 -27.43 -15.20
CA THR A 391 7.45 -26.43 -16.12
C THR A 391 6.46 -25.28 -16.34
N SER A 392 5.20 -25.58 -16.61
CA SER A 392 4.17 -24.58 -16.84
C SER A 392 3.93 -23.71 -15.61
N LEU A 393 3.78 -24.30 -14.43
CA LEU A 393 3.59 -23.59 -13.17
C LEU A 393 4.84 -22.77 -12.80
N PHE A 394 6.04 -23.31 -12.99
CA PHE A 394 7.29 -22.62 -12.74
C PHE A 394 7.43 -21.35 -13.61
N LEU A 395 7.14 -21.46 -14.90
CA LEU A 395 7.26 -20.36 -15.84
C LEU A 395 6.16 -19.30 -15.65
N MET A 396 4.98 -19.70 -15.20
CA MET A 396 3.92 -18.76 -14.82
C MET A 396 4.17 -18.03 -13.50
N GLY A 397 5.10 -18.50 -12.68
CA GLY A 397 5.55 -17.83 -11.47
C GLY A 397 4.54 -17.77 -10.32
N LYS A 398 3.39 -18.44 -10.43
CA LYS A 398 2.33 -18.48 -9.41
C LYS A 398 1.61 -19.82 -9.46
N SER A 399 1.11 -20.29 -8.31
CA SER A 399 0.09 -21.34 -8.25
C SER A 399 -1.23 -20.75 -8.75
N VAL A 400 -1.56 -20.98 -10.01
CA VAL A 400 -2.72 -20.36 -10.64
C VAL A 400 -3.83 -21.40 -10.73
N GLY A 401 -5.01 -21.11 -10.20
CA GLY A 401 -6.22 -21.91 -10.44
C GLY A 401 -6.60 -21.93 -11.94
N LYS A 402 -7.43 -22.89 -12.37
CA LYS A 402 -7.79 -23.07 -13.79
C LYS A 402 -8.15 -21.79 -14.55
N LYS A 403 -8.89 -20.86 -13.95
CA LYS A 403 -9.24 -19.56 -14.56
C LYS A 403 -8.03 -18.64 -14.75
N GLY A 404 -7.08 -18.67 -13.82
CA GLY A 404 -5.88 -17.85 -13.90
C GLY A 404 -4.92 -18.33 -14.98
N VAL A 405 -4.80 -19.63 -15.24
CA VAL A 405 -4.00 -20.20 -16.35
C VAL A 405 -4.53 -19.69 -17.69
N VAL A 406 -5.84 -19.78 -17.91
CA VAL A 406 -6.48 -19.30 -19.17
C VAL A 406 -6.26 -17.80 -19.36
N ASN A 407 -6.44 -17.01 -18.32
CA ASN A 407 -6.21 -15.57 -18.38
C ASN A 407 -4.74 -15.23 -18.64
N PHE A 408 -3.80 -15.96 -18.01
CA PHE A 408 -2.37 -15.79 -18.28
C PHE A 408 -2.01 -16.11 -19.72
N ILE A 409 -2.51 -17.24 -20.26
CA ILE A 409 -2.28 -17.64 -21.66
C ILE A 409 -2.80 -16.56 -22.62
N ASN A 410 -3.96 -15.99 -22.34
CA ASN A 410 -4.59 -15.01 -23.19
C ASN A 410 -3.95 -13.61 -23.10
N SER A 411 -3.46 -13.22 -21.92
CA SER A 411 -2.92 -11.88 -21.67
C SER A 411 -1.40 -11.76 -21.81
N SER A 412 -0.67 -12.87 -21.79
CA SER A 412 0.80 -12.87 -21.87
C SER A 412 1.27 -12.60 -23.30
N ASP A 413 2.21 -11.67 -23.46
CA ASP A 413 2.93 -11.46 -24.74
C ASP A 413 4.10 -12.46 -24.92
N ASN A 414 4.18 -13.48 -24.04
CA ASN A 414 5.26 -14.47 -24.04
C ASN A 414 4.92 -15.66 -24.96
N TYR A 415 5.23 -15.50 -26.25
CA TYR A 415 4.86 -16.48 -27.29
C TYR A 415 5.56 -17.84 -27.16
N TRP A 416 6.81 -17.90 -26.65
CA TRP A 416 7.50 -19.16 -26.45
C TRP A 416 6.86 -20.01 -25.35
N LEU A 417 6.35 -19.38 -24.30
CA LEU A 417 5.60 -20.06 -23.25
C LEU A 417 4.25 -20.57 -23.76
N LYS A 418 3.56 -19.77 -24.60
CA LYS A 418 2.33 -20.21 -25.26
C LYS A 418 2.57 -21.41 -26.15
N SER A 419 3.66 -21.40 -26.92
CA SER A 419 3.99 -22.54 -27.80
C SER A 419 4.29 -23.81 -27.00
N LEU A 420 4.97 -23.70 -25.86
CA LEU A 420 5.25 -24.83 -24.97
C LEU A 420 3.97 -25.44 -24.38
N LEU A 421 2.98 -24.60 -24.03
CA LEU A 421 1.68 -25.08 -23.53
C LEU A 421 0.83 -25.77 -24.61
N VAL A 422 1.01 -25.42 -25.88
CA VAL A 422 0.30 -26.01 -27.02
C VAL A 422 0.99 -27.29 -27.50
N ASN A 423 2.31 -27.27 -27.57
CA ASN A 423 3.14 -28.40 -28.02
C ASN A 423 4.36 -28.54 -27.12
N HIS A 424 4.34 -29.56 -26.25
CA HIS A 424 5.42 -29.80 -25.30
C HIS A 424 6.77 -30.08 -25.96
N ASN A 425 6.79 -30.68 -27.15
CA ASN A 425 8.04 -30.97 -27.87
C ASN A 425 8.87 -29.71 -28.21
N VAL A 426 8.28 -28.53 -28.13
CA VAL A 426 8.99 -27.25 -28.27
C VAL A 426 10.05 -27.03 -27.17
N ILE A 427 10.00 -27.79 -26.09
CA ILE A 427 11.05 -27.79 -25.05
C ILE A 427 12.42 -28.16 -25.61
N ASN A 428 12.46 -28.97 -26.68
CA ASN A 428 13.69 -29.38 -27.37
C ASN A 428 14.24 -28.32 -28.33
N ASP A 429 13.49 -27.24 -28.57
CA ASP A 429 14.00 -26.08 -29.31
C ASP A 429 15.05 -25.36 -28.48
N LYS A 430 16.20 -25.07 -29.10
CA LYS A 430 17.36 -24.47 -28.41
C LYS A 430 17.00 -23.17 -27.70
N TYR A 431 16.21 -22.28 -28.33
CA TYR A 431 15.82 -21.01 -27.72
C TYR A 431 14.95 -21.23 -26.49
N VAL A 432 14.00 -22.16 -26.54
CA VAL A 432 13.10 -22.48 -25.43
C VAL A 432 13.87 -23.13 -24.28
N SER A 433 14.73 -24.09 -24.61
CA SER A 433 15.61 -24.76 -23.64
C SER A 433 16.54 -23.78 -22.93
N ASP A 434 17.18 -22.86 -23.66
CA ASP A 434 18.03 -21.80 -23.08
C ASP A 434 17.21 -20.88 -22.16
N LYS A 435 15.97 -20.54 -22.51
CA LYS A 435 15.08 -19.74 -21.66
C LYS A 435 14.68 -20.47 -20.36
N ILE A 436 14.39 -21.75 -20.44
CA ILE A 436 14.09 -22.56 -19.26
C ILE A 436 15.32 -22.64 -18.35
N TYR A 437 16.50 -22.91 -18.93
CA TYR A 437 17.76 -22.93 -18.20
C TYR A 437 18.03 -21.60 -17.48
N ASP A 438 17.92 -20.47 -18.18
CA ASP A 438 18.09 -19.14 -17.57
C ASP A 438 17.13 -18.92 -16.39
N ASN A 439 15.87 -19.36 -16.51
CA ASN A 439 14.89 -19.24 -15.43
C ASN A 439 15.25 -20.13 -14.24
N ILE A 440 15.73 -21.36 -14.46
CA ILE A 440 16.21 -22.25 -13.39
C ILE A 440 17.39 -21.61 -12.68
N VAL A 441 18.40 -21.12 -13.40
CA VAL A 441 19.57 -20.44 -12.83
C VAL A 441 19.16 -19.23 -12.00
N ASN A 442 18.23 -18.40 -12.52
CA ASN A 442 17.71 -17.25 -11.80
C ASN A 442 16.94 -17.66 -10.54
N LYS A 443 16.21 -18.77 -10.58
CA LYS A 443 15.52 -19.32 -9.41
C LYS A 443 16.50 -19.80 -8.34
N ILE A 444 17.54 -20.51 -8.74
CA ILE A 444 18.61 -20.95 -7.83
C ILE A 444 19.28 -19.73 -7.18
N LYS A 445 19.71 -18.73 -7.98
CA LYS A 445 20.29 -17.49 -7.46
C LYS A 445 19.36 -16.79 -6.48
N SER A 446 18.06 -16.75 -6.78
CA SER A 446 17.05 -16.17 -5.89
C SER A 446 16.90 -16.96 -4.59
N ALA A 447 16.95 -18.30 -4.65
CA ALA A 447 16.90 -19.17 -3.48
C ALA A 447 18.13 -18.97 -2.58
N CYS A 448 19.33 -18.82 -3.17
CA CYS A 448 20.56 -18.49 -2.44
C CYS A 448 20.47 -17.12 -1.71
N MET A 449 19.58 -16.23 -2.17
CA MET A 449 19.26 -14.97 -1.51
C MET A 449 18.06 -15.08 -0.56
N GLY A 450 17.69 -16.28 -0.13
CA GLY A 450 16.59 -16.53 0.82
C GLY A 450 15.18 -16.50 0.23
N LYS A 451 15.01 -16.42 -1.10
CA LYS A 451 13.69 -16.50 -1.73
C LYS A 451 13.23 -17.94 -1.88
N LEU A 452 12.94 -18.57 -0.74
CA LEU A 452 12.47 -19.95 -0.64
C LEU A 452 10.94 -19.99 -0.69
N VAL A 453 10.38 -21.01 -1.33
CA VAL A 453 8.95 -21.26 -1.40
C VAL A 453 8.50 -21.93 -0.11
N VAL A 454 7.54 -21.34 0.57
CA VAL A 454 6.93 -21.90 1.77
C VAL A 454 5.40 -21.85 1.68
N ASN A 455 4.76 -22.73 2.45
CA ASN A 455 3.33 -22.74 2.62
C ASN A 455 2.93 -21.56 3.53
N GLY A 456 2.17 -20.62 3.02
CA GLY A 456 1.81 -19.41 3.76
C GLY A 456 1.27 -18.33 2.87
N ASN A 457 0.91 -17.20 3.47
CA ASN A 457 0.42 -16.02 2.75
C ASN A 457 0.86 -14.72 3.44
N TYR A 458 0.65 -13.59 2.77
CA TYR A 458 0.78 -12.28 3.37
C TYR A 458 -0.59 -11.82 3.82
N GLN A 459 -0.77 -11.62 5.13
CA GLN A 459 -2.01 -11.08 5.69
C GLN A 459 -1.77 -9.69 6.30
N VAL A 460 -2.84 -8.92 6.41
CA VAL A 460 -2.83 -7.65 7.13
C VAL A 460 -2.90 -7.97 8.62
N LEU A 461 -2.07 -7.31 9.42
CA LEU A 461 -2.19 -7.33 10.87
C LEU A 461 -3.34 -6.38 11.26
N VAL A 462 -4.35 -6.91 11.94
CA VAL A 462 -5.56 -6.18 12.31
C VAL A 462 -5.68 -6.23 13.83
N SER A 463 -5.69 -5.08 14.50
CA SER A 463 -6.11 -5.00 15.89
C SER A 463 -7.58 -5.35 16.00
N ASP A 464 -8.01 -5.92 17.12
CA ASP A 464 -9.38 -6.45 17.28
C ASP A 464 -10.46 -5.40 16.97
N PRO A 465 -11.23 -5.52 15.85
CA PRO A 465 -12.25 -4.54 15.49
C PRO A 465 -13.48 -4.56 16.39
N TYR A 466 -13.74 -5.67 17.09
CA TYR A 466 -14.78 -5.73 18.12
C TYR A 466 -14.38 -4.89 19.32
N ALA A 467 -13.14 -5.05 19.81
CA ALA A 467 -12.60 -4.23 20.89
C ALA A 467 -12.53 -2.74 20.51
N MET A 468 -12.29 -2.44 19.22
CA MET A 468 -12.35 -1.06 18.75
C MET A 468 -13.75 -0.47 18.86
N MET A 469 -14.79 -1.25 18.54
CA MET A 469 -16.18 -0.81 18.74
C MET A 469 -16.54 -0.65 20.21
N GLU A 470 -16.04 -1.52 21.12
CA GLU A 470 -16.21 -1.34 22.55
C GLU A 470 -15.63 0.02 22.99
N HIS A 471 -14.40 0.34 22.58
CA HIS A 471 -13.77 1.64 22.87
C HIS A 471 -14.59 2.82 22.30
N VAL A 472 -15.02 2.73 21.04
CA VAL A 472 -15.83 3.76 20.36
C VAL A 472 -17.15 4.00 21.10
N CYS A 473 -17.76 2.97 21.66
CA CYS A 473 -18.99 3.06 22.44
C CYS A 473 -18.77 3.43 23.92
N GLY A 474 -17.53 3.70 24.34
CA GLY A 474 -17.18 4.04 25.73
C GLY A 474 -17.18 2.84 26.68
N LEU A 475 -17.14 1.62 26.14
CA LEU A 475 -16.99 0.38 26.90
C LEU A 475 -15.50 0.06 27.09
N GLU A 476 -15.20 -0.81 28.06
CA GLU A 476 -13.84 -1.34 28.22
C GLU A 476 -13.48 -2.26 27.05
N PRO A 477 -12.37 -2.00 26.32
CA PRO A 477 -12.00 -2.81 25.17
C PRO A 477 -11.43 -4.17 25.60
N ASN A 478 -12.28 -5.18 25.59
CA ASN A 478 -11.93 -6.57 25.91
C ASN A 478 -11.79 -7.46 24.69
N GLY A 479 -12.60 -7.21 23.65
CA GLY A 479 -12.64 -8.04 22.46
C GLY A 479 -13.19 -9.45 22.71
N LEU A 480 -13.11 -10.28 21.68
CA LEU A 480 -13.58 -11.67 21.74
C LEU A 480 -12.46 -12.71 21.86
N LEU A 481 -11.21 -12.27 21.78
CA LEU A 481 -10.03 -13.13 21.80
C LEU A 481 -9.34 -13.03 23.16
N GLY A 482 -9.11 -14.17 23.80
CA GLY A 482 -8.32 -14.25 25.02
C GLY A 482 -6.84 -14.02 24.79
N LYS A 483 -6.07 -13.91 25.88
CA LYS A 483 -4.61 -13.73 25.82
C LYS A 483 -3.95 -14.85 25.02
N ARG A 484 -3.14 -14.49 24.02
CA ARG A 484 -2.48 -15.41 23.04
C ARG A 484 -3.46 -16.19 22.16
N GLU A 485 -4.69 -15.75 22.02
CA GLU A 485 -5.60 -16.21 20.99
C GLU A 485 -5.63 -15.22 19.82
N TYR A 486 -5.75 -15.75 18.62
CA TYR A 486 -5.78 -14.97 17.37
C TYR A 486 -6.87 -15.52 16.47
N TYR A 487 -7.26 -14.75 15.48
CA TYR A 487 -8.25 -15.19 14.51
C TYR A 487 -7.78 -14.90 13.09
N SER A 488 -7.91 -15.88 12.21
CA SER A 488 -7.75 -15.69 10.76
C SER A 488 -8.76 -16.57 10.04
N LYS A 489 -9.79 -15.95 9.46
CA LYS A 489 -10.79 -16.66 8.70
C LYS A 489 -10.18 -17.52 7.59
N TYR A 490 -9.16 -16.99 6.91
CA TYR A 490 -8.46 -17.71 5.85
C TYR A 490 -7.91 -19.06 6.31
N TRP A 491 -7.23 -19.11 7.46
CA TRP A 491 -6.64 -20.34 8.00
C TRP A 491 -7.66 -21.21 8.73
N ASN A 492 -8.62 -20.61 9.43
CA ASN A 492 -9.72 -21.32 10.10
C ASN A 492 -10.58 -22.12 9.09
N ASP A 493 -10.89 -21.53 7.93
CA ASP A 493 -11.63 -22.21 6.84
C ASP A 493 -10.83 -23.40 6.24
N ARG A 494 -9.53 -23.52 6.57
CA ARG A 494 -8.61 -24.60 6.16
C ARG A 494 -8.27 -25.57 7.27
N ASN A 495 -8.93 -25.44 8.43
CA ASN A 495 -8.70 -26.25 9.63
C ASN A 495 -7.24 -26.20 10.10
N VAL A 496 -6.65 -25.02 10.12
CA VAL A 496 -5.30 -24.75 10.62
C VAL A 496 -5.43 -24.02 11.96
N ASP A 497 -4.91 -24.64 13.02
CA ASP A 497 -5.01 -24.14 14.39
C ASP A 497 -3.76 -23.36 14.82
N LEU A 498 -2.62 -23.58 14.15
CA LEU A 498 -1.34 -22.95 14.46
C LEU A 498 -0.73 -22.36 13.20
N VAL A 499 -0.31 -21.11 13.27
CA VAL A 499 0.46 -20.46 12.21
C VAL A 499 1.68 -19.79 12.80
N ASP A 500 2.74 -19.77 12.02
CA ASP A 500 3.93 -19.02 12.31
C ASP A 500 3.83 -17.64 11.64
N SER A 501 3.93 -16.59 12.43
CA SER A 501 3.82 -15.20 11.98
C SER A 501 5.14 -14.47 12.10
N MET A 502 5.55 -13.86 10.99
CA MET A 502 6.75 -13.04 10.90
C MET A 502 6.43 -11.71 10.23
N ARG A 503 6.93 -10.62 10.78
CA ARG A 503 6.89 -9.29 10.13
C ARG A 503 8.23 -9.01 9.46
N SER A 504 8.21 -8.55 8.22
CA SER A 504 9.43 -8.14 7.51
C SER A 504 9.53 -6.60 7.51
N PRO A 505 10.72 -6.01 7.79
CA PRO A 505 11.97 -6.70 8.16
C PRO A 505 11.94 -7.21 9.60
N LEU A 506 12.47 -8.42 9.81
CA LEU A 506 12.74 -8.92 11.15
C LEU A 506 14.04 -8.28 11.64
N THR A 507 13.98 -7.59 12.76
CA THR A 507 15.14 -6.99 13.43
C THR A 507 15.63 -7.84 14.57
N TYR A 508 14.70 -8.58 15.20
CA TYR A 508 15.01 -9.45 16.32
C TYR A 508 14.14 -10.72 16.31
N ARG A 509 14.64 -11.78 16.97
CA ARG A 509 13.98 -13.09 17.06
C ARG A 509 12.57 -13.04 17.70
N SER A 510 12.32 -12.10 18.61
CA SER A 510 11.00 -11.95 19.27
C SER A 510 9.87 -11.51 18.36
N GLU A 511 10.19 -11.05 17.14
CA GLU A 511 9.19 -10.69 16.11
C GLU A 511 8.65 -11.92 15.34
N HIS A 512 9.17 -13.10 15.66
CA HIS A 512 8.72 -14.40 15.16
C HIS A 512 7.83 -15.05 16.22
N ASN A 513 6.55 -15.22 15.92
CA ASN A 513 5.56 -15.68 16.89
C ASN A 513 4.70 -16.82 16.33
N ILE A 514 4.54 -17.86 17.15
CA ILE A 514 3.58 -18.94 16.89
C ILE A 514 2.23 -18.49 17.45
N LEU A 515 1.22 -18.42 16.57
CA LEU A 515 -0.12 -17.95 16.89
C LEU A 515 -1.10 -19.12 16.97
N ASN A 516 -1.83 -19.21 18.10
CA ASN A 516 -2.94 -20.14 18.27
C ASN A 516 -4.22 -19.51 17.68
N LEU A 517 -4.74 -20.09 16.63
CA LEU A 517 -5.94 -19.61 15.97
C LEU A 517 -7.19 -20.16 16.68
N LYS A 518 -8.07 -19.24 17.06
CA LYS A 518 -9.36 -19.57 17.65
C LYS A 518 -10.43 -19.60 16.56
N ASN A 519 -11.32 -20.60 16.65
CA ASN A 519 -12.44 -20.75 15.73
C ASN A 519 -13.71 -21.09 16.52
N ASN A 520 -14.70 -20.21 16.47
CA ASN A 520 -16.05 -20.46 17.01
C ASN A 520 -17.09 -19.62 16.26
N ASP A 521 -18.36 -19.91 16.48
CA ASP A 521 -19.48 -19.27 15.78
C ASP A 521 -19.56 -17.75 16.05
N GLU A 522 -19.24 -17.31 17.25
CA GLU A 522 -19.26 -15.90 17.63
C GLU A 522 -18.20 -15.09 16.89
N LEU A 523 -16.95 -15.58 16.86
CA LEU A 523 -15.86 -14.97 16.07
C LEU A 523 -16.20 -14.95 14.58
N ASN A 524 -16.71 -16.08 14.06
CA ASN A 524 -17.12 -16.19 12.67
C ASN A 524 -18.26 -15.23 12.32
N HIS A 525 -19.17 -14.97 13.25
CA HIS A 525 -20.24 -14.01 13.07
C HIS A 525 -19.73 -12.57 13.02
N TRP A 526 -18.95 -12.13 14.01
CA TRP A 526 -18.50 -10.76 14.10
C TRP A 526 -17.42 -10.40 13.07
N TYR A 527 -16.53 -11.35 12.75
CA TYR A 527 -15.45 -11.13 11.78
C TYR A 527 -15.75 -11.67 10.37
N ARG A 528 -17.02 -11.89 10.04
CA ARG A 528 -17.45 -12.48 8.76
C ARG A 528 -16.99 -11.69 7.51
N TYR A 529 -16.74 -10.39 7.64
CA TYR A 529 -16.25 -9.54 6.55
C TYR A 529 -14.72 -9.55 6.42
N LEU A 530 -14.01 -10.13 7.38
CA LEU A 530 -12.55 -10.20 7.39
C LEU A 530 -12.09 -11.53 6.80
N GLY A 531 -12.29 -11.73 5.50
CA GLY A 531 -11.88 -12.94 4.77
C GLY A 531 -10.38 -13.12 4.65
N THR A 532 -9.63 -12.03 4.78
CA THR A 532 -8.16 -11.97 4.87
C THR A 532 -7.79 -11.16 6.11
N GLY A 533 -6.53 -11.21 6.53
CA GLY A 533 -6.09 -10.54 7.75
C GLY A 533 -6.00 -11.48 8.95
N ILE A 534 -5.16 -11.09 9.90
CA ILE A 534 -4.99 -11.78 11.15
C ILE A 534 -5.34 -10.84 12.30
N ILE A 535 -6.32 -11.22 13.11
CA ILE A 535 -6.83 -10.41 14.21
C ILE A 535 -6.06 -10.74 15.48
N VAL A 536 -5.59 -9.70 16.15
CA VAL A 536 -4.77 -9.78 17.36
C VAL A 536 -5.63 -9.42 18.57
N ASN A 537 -5.46 -10.16 19.66
CA ASN A 537 -6.16 -9.90 20.92
C ASN A 537 -5.63 -8.64 21.63
N VAL A 538 -6.47 -8.03 22.47
CA VAL A 538 -6.13 -6.82 23.25
C VAL A 538 -5.34 -7.11 24.54
N HIS A 539 -5.14 -8.39 24.90
CA HIS A 539 -4.63 -8.81 26.20
C HIS A 539 -3.13 -9.12 26.24
N SER A 540 -2.48 -9.19 25.07
CA SER A 540 -1.05 -9.48 24.96
C SER A 540 -0.25 -8.28 24.47
N ASP A 541 1.07 -8.35 24.64
CA ASP A 541 2.02 -7.33 24.17
C ASP A 541 2.51 -7.58 22.73
N ASP A 542 1.86 -8.48 22.01
CA ASP A 542 2.29 -8.90 20.67
C ASP A 542 2.31 -7.75 19.65
N VAL A 543 1.33 -6.83 19.75
CA VAL A 543 1.27 -5.65 18.86
C VAL A 543 2.52 -4.78 19.06
N LEU A 544 3.00 -4.63 20.28
CA LEU A 544 4.24 -3.89 20.58
C LEU A 544 5.44 -4.56 19.94
N ARG A 545 5.51 -5.90 19.98
CA ARG A 545 6.62 -6.68 19.39
C ARG A 545 6.66 -6.61 17.87
N TRP A 546 5.51 -6.42 17.22
CA TRP A 546 5.42 -6.32 15.77
C TRP A 546 5.44 -4.89 15.25
N ALA A 547 5.21 -3.89 16.11
CA ALA A 547 5.05 -2.50 15.70
C ALA A 547 6.37 -1.71 15.61
N ASP A 548 7.45 -2.17 16.21
CA ASP A 548 8.76 -1.48 16.26
C ASP A 548 9.52 -1.47 14.93
#